data_04844414b2f47e34bc3ff4557c8031fc
#
_entry.id   04844414b2f47e34bc3ff4557c8031fc
#
_cell.length_a   1.000
_cell.length_b   1.000
_cell.length_c   1.000
_cell.angle_alpha   90.00
_cell.angle_beta   90.00
_cell.angle_gamma   90.00
#
_symmetry.space_group_name_H-M   'P 1'
#
loop_
_entity.id
_entity.type
_entity.pdbx_description
1 polymer ?
#
loop_
_entity_poly.entity_id
_entity_poly.type
_entity_poly.pdbx_seq_one_letter_code
_entity_poly.pdbx_strand_id
1 'polypeptide(L)'
;PTVNKYVGDFIKTEVDNYLHKNPLVAEVMLQKIQDSEKERKAIAGVTKLARERAKKANLHNRKLRDCRIHLNDPKGKGLEEDSCIFITEGDSASGSITKSRDVNTQAVFSLRGKPLNSFGLTKKVVYENEEFNLLQAALNIEEDMDNLRYNKIVICTDADVDGYQIRTLVLTMLY
;
A
#
# COMPACT_ATOMS: atom_id res chain seq x y z
N PRO A 1 10.59 4.70 -35.84
CA PRO A 1 11.12 3.39 -35.46
C PRO A 1 12.65 3.29 -35.60
N THR A 2 13.21 3.88 -36.67
CA THR A 2 14.63 3.77 -36.99
C THR A 2 15.54 4.52 -36.02
N VAL A 3 15.16 5.72 -35.58
CA VAL A 3 15.93 6.53 -34.63
C VAL A 3 16.00 5.85 -33.27
N ASN A 4 14.88 5.35 -32.76
CA ASN A 4 14.83 4.64 -31.45
C ASN A 4 15.72 3.38 -31.48
N LYS A 5 15.72 2.66 -32.60
CA LYS A 5 16.58 1.47 -32.74
C LYS A 5 18.05 1.86 -32.74
N TYR A 6 18.43 2.87 -33.55
CA TYR A 6 19.81 3.35 -33.65
C TYR A 6 20.33 3.85 -32.27
N VAL A 7 19.56 4.69 -31.58
CA VAL A 7 19.93 5.19 -30.26
C VAL A 7 20.04 4.05 -29.25
N GLY A 8 19.10 3.09 -29.28
CA GLY A 8 19.15 1.92 -28.40
C GLY A 8 20.38 1.04 -28.61
N ASP A 9 20.74 0.77 -29.86
CA ASP A 9 21.92 -0.04 -30.21
C ASP A 9 23.22 0.70 -29.86
N PHE A 10 23.28 2.03 -30.10
CA PHE A 10 24.42 2.86 -29.73
C PHE A 10 24.64 2.86 -28.21
N ILE A 11 23.58 3.12 -27.41
CA ILE A 11 23.67 3.12 -25.94
C ILE A 11 24.14 1.75 -25.42
N LYS A 12 23.59 0.65 -25.94
CA LYS A 12 24.01 -0.71 -25.55
C LYS A 12 25.50 -0.90 -25.78
N THR A 13 25.99 -0.55 -26.95
CA THR A 13 27.40 -0.71 -27.31
C THR A 13 28.32 0.14 -26.44
N GLU A 14 27.95 1.41 -26.19
CA GLU A 14 28.76 2.30 -25.36
C GLU A 14 28.76 1.88 -23.89
N VAL A 15 27.62 1.43 -23.35
CA VAL A 15 27.53 0.90 -21.97
C VAL A 15 28.35 -0.38 -21.83
N ASP A 16 28.28 -1.30 -22.80
CA ASP A 16 29.06 -2.54 -22.81
C ASP A 16 30.56 -2.24 -22.82
N ASN A 17 31.01 -1.37 -23.72
CA ASN A 17 32.38 -0.91 -23.79
C ASN A 17 32.86 -0.22 -22.49
N TYR A 18 32.01 0.57 -21.87
CA TYR A 18 32.32 1.23 -20.61
C TYR A 18 32.49 0.22 -19.47
N LEU A 19 31.60 -0.75 -19.34
CA LEU A 19 31.67 -1.78 -18.31
C LEU A 19 32.89 -2.69 -18.47
N HIS A 20 33.25 -3.02 -19.71
CA HIS A 20 34.48 -3.78 -19.99
C HIS A 20 35.76 -3.02 -19.60
N LYS A 21 35.77 -1.67 -19.81
CA LYS A 21 36.89 -0.83 -19.42
C LYS A 21 36.96 -0.56 -17.89
N ASN A 22 35.83 -0.73 -17.20
CA ASN A 22 35.67 -0.44 -15.77
C ASN A 22 35.09 -1.64 -14.99
N PRO A 23 35.87 -2.73 -14.83
CA PRO A 23 35.34 -3.98 -14.23
C PRO A 23 34.86 -3.79 -12.78
N LEU A 24 35.44 -2.90 -11.99
CA LEU A 24 34.97 -2.62 -10.63
C LEU A 24 33.56 -2.03 -10.63
N VAL A 25 33.24 -1.17 -11.59
CA VAL A 25 31.89 -0.60 -11.74
C VAL A 25 30.89 -1.68 -12.12
N ALA A 26 31.30 -2.57 -13.05
CA ALA A 26 30.46 -3.71 -13.48
C ALA A 26 30.15 -4.64 -12.29
N GLU A 27 31.14 -4.91 -11.45
CA GLU A 27 30.98 -5.77 -10.27
C GLU A 27 30.02 -5.16 -9.23
N VAL A 28 30.17 -3.86 -8.93
CA VAL A 28 29.24 -3.15 -8.04
C VAL A 28 27.82 -3.12 -8.59
N MET A 29 27.64 -2.89 -9.90
CA MET A 29 26.33 -2.93 -10.54
C MET A 29 25.70 -4.32 -10.48
N LEU A 30 26.48 -5.38 -10.76
CA LEU A 30 26.02 -6.77 -10.67
C LEU A 30 25.58 -7.12 -9.24
N GLN A 31 26.36 -6.74 -8.24
CA GLN A 31 26.01 -6.94 -6.84
C GLN A 31 24.68 -6.24 -6.50
N LYS A 32 24.51 -5.00 -6.91
CA LYS A 32 23.29 -4.22 -6.69
C LYS A 32 22.07 -4.86 -7.35
N ILE A 33 22.22 -5.37 -8.58
CA ILE A 33 21.16 -6.07 -9.31
C ILE A 33 20.77 -7.37 -8.59
N GLN A 34 21.76 -8.16 -8.15
CA GLN A 34 21.50 -9.41 -7.42
C GLN A 34 20.79 -9.17 -6.09
N ASP A 35 21.21 -8.15 -5.35
CA ASP A 35 20.58 -7.79 -4.08
C ASP A 35 19.13 -7.31 -4.28
N SER A 36 18.89 -6.48 -5.30
CA SER A 36 17.56 -6.04 -5.68
C SER A 36 16.66 -7.20 -6.16
N GLU A 37 17.22 -8.20 -6.85
CA GLU A 37 16.48 -9.41 -7.26
C GLU A 37 16.13 -10.28 -6.05
N LYS A 38 17.06 -10.49 -5.12
CA LYS A 38 16.80 -11.21 -3.87
C LYS A 38 15.70 -10.53 -3.05
N GLU A 39 15.76 -9.20 -2.95
CA GLU A 39 14.75 -8.43 -2.24
C GLU A 39 13.37 -8.57 -2.91
N ARG A 40 13.28 -8.43 -4.23
CA ARG A 40 12.02 -8.59 -4.98
C ARG A 40 11.43 -10.00 -4.81
N LYS A 41 12.26 -11.05 -4.87
CA LYS A 41 11.80 -12.43 -4.66
C LYS A 41 11.30 -12.65 -3.23
N ALA A 42 11.98 -12.09 -2.24
CA ALA A 42 11.56 -12.15 -0.85
C ALA A 42 10.21 -11.44 -0.64
N ILE A 43 10.06 -10.23 -1.19
CA ILE A 43 8.82 -9.44 -1.13
C ILE A 43 7.67 -10.19 -1.84
N ALA A 44 7.90 -10.73 -3.04
CA ALA A 44 6.87 -11.46 -3.78
C ALA A 44 6.36 -12.69 -3.00
N GLY A 45 7.25 -13.41 -2.31
CA GLY A 45 6.86 -14.52 -1.44
C GLY A 45 5.99 -14.08 -0.26
N VAL A 46 6.38 -12.98 0.40
CA VAL A 46 5.63 -12.41 1.53
C VAL A 46 4.29 -11.82 1.06
N THR A 47 4.28 -11.10 -0.06
CA THR A 47 3.06 -10.54 -0.65
C THR A 47 2.05 -11.64 -1.01
N LYS A 48 2.52 -12.76 -1.59
CA LYS A 48 1.65 -13.90 -1.87
C LYS A 48 1.01 -14.48 -0.60
N LEU A 49 1.80 -14.67 0.45
CA LEU A 49 1.29 -15.14 1.75
C LEU A 49 0.34 -14.12 2.39
N ALA A 50 0.66 -12.82 2.32
CA ALA A 50 -0.20 -11.75 2.81
C ALA A 50 -1.54 -11.73 2.06
N ARG A 51 -1.55 -11.90 0.74
CA ARG A 51 -2.77 -12.02 -0.08
C ARG A 51 -3.63 -13.22 0.30
N GLU A 52 -3.03 -14.37 0.51
CA GLU A 52 -3.77 -15.57 0.94
C GLU A 52 -4.40 -15.35 2.33
N ARG A 53 -3.67 -14.68 3.24
CA ARG A 53 -4.18 -14.29 4.56
C ARG A 53 -5.26 -13.21 4.44
N ALA A 54 -5.05 -12.17 3.62
CA ALA A 54 -6.01 -11.10 3.38
C ALA A 54 -7.29 -11.61 2.72
N LYS A 55 -7.20 -12.53 1.75
CA LYS A 55 -8.39 -13.20 1.19
C LYS A 55 -9.19 -13.97 2.24
N LYS A 56 -8.51 -14.63 3.18
CA LYS A 56 -9.15 -15.26 4.33
C LYS A 56 -9.69 -14.24 5.33
N ALA A 57 -8.99 -13.13 5.53
CA ALA A 57 -9.38 -12.05 6.45
C ALA A 57 -10.50 -11.16 5.86
N ASN A 58 -10.55 -10.94 4.54
CA ASN A 58 -11.62 -10.18 3.89
C ASN A 58 -13.01 -10.81 4.07
N LEU A 59 -13.09 -12.12 4.18
CA LEU A 59 -14.33 -12.80 4.58
C LEU A 59 -14.73 -12.49 6.02
N HIS A 60 -13.82 -12.00 6.88
CA HIS A 60 -14.02 -11.77 8.31
C HIS A 60 -13.30 -10.55 8.85
N ASN A 61 -13.04 -9.52 8.00
CA ASN A 61 -12.39 -8.29 8.48
C ASN A 61 -13.34 -7.52 9.43
N ARG A 62 -13.32 -7.90 10.71
CA ARG A 62 -14.13 -7.25 11.74
C ARG A 62 -13.80 -5.77 11.95
N LYS A 63 -12.65 -5.32 11.45
CA LYS A 63 -12.18 -3.93 11.54
C LYS A 63 -12.76 -3.04 10.46
N LEU A 64 -13.15 -3.60 9.30
CA LEU A 64 -13.74 -2.86 8.19
C LEU A 64 -15.26 -2.92 8.27
N ARG A 65 -15.89 -1.75 8.35
CA ARG A 65 -17.31 -1.53 8.07
C ARG A 65 -17.41 -0.90 6.69
N ASP A 66 -17.50 -1.74 5.67
CA ASP A 66 -17.44 -1.31 4.27
C ASP A 66 -18.65 -0.48 3.83
N CYS A 67 -18.51 0.26 2.72
CA CYS A 67 -19.60 0.93 2.02
C CYS A 67 -20.06 0.08 0.82
N ARG A 68 -21.13 0.52 0.19
CA ARG A 68 -21.73 -0.21 -0.95
C ARG A 68 -21.12 0.17 -2.29
N ILE A 69 -20.66 1.40 -2.44
CA ILE A 69 -20.14 1.98 -3.68
C ILE A 69 -18.67 2.30 -3.47
N HIS A 70 -17.81 1.78 -4.34
CA HIS A 70 -16.38 2.02 -4.34
C HIS A 70 -15.96 2.87 -5.54
N LEU A 71 -14.74 3.40 -5.53
CA LEU A 71 -14.21 4.28 -6.58
C LEU A 71 -14.31 3.65 -8.00
N ASN A 72 -14.07 2.35 -8.10
CA ASN A 72 -14.09 1.64 -9.38
C ASN A 72 -15.38 0.82 -9.61
N ASP A 73 -16.49 1.17 -8.96
CA ASP A 73 -17.75 0.45 -9.10
C ASP A 73 -18.50 0.92 -10.35
N PRO A 74 -18.65 0.08 -11.40
CA PRO A 74 -19.35 0.44 -12.62
C PRO A 74 -20.86 0.72 -12.40
N LYS A 75 -21.38 0.41 -11.22
CA LYS A 75 -22.79 0.61 -10.85
C LYS A 75 -23.00 1.77 -9.87
N GLY A 76 -21.97 2.54 -9.58
CA GLY A 76 -21.97 3.58 -8.56
C GLY A 76 -22.84 4.80 -8.87
N LYS A 77 -23.37 4.94 -10.10
CA LYS A 77 -24.31 5.98 -10.55
C LYS A 77 -23.81 7.42 -10.35
N GLY A 78 -22.48 7.63 -10.43
CA GLY A 78 -21.85 8.93 -10.24
C GLY A 78 -21.52 9.27 -8.79
N LEU A 79 -21.64 8.33 -7.86
CA LEU A 79 -21.27 8.49 -6.44
C LEU A 79 -19.88 7.91 -6.12
N GLU A 80 -19.17 7.38 -7.11
CA GLU A 80 -17.88 6.70 -6.95
C GLU A 80 -16.82 7.65 -6.37
N GLU A 81 -16.83 8.91 -6.82
CA GLU A 81 -15.90 9.95 -6.35
C GLU A 81 -16.19 10.40 -4.91
N ASP A 82 -17.39 10.14 -4.38
CA ASP A 82 -17.74 10.40 -2.99
C ASP A 82 -17.29 9.29 -2.04
N SER A 83 -16.78 8.17 -2.60
CA SER A 83 -16.32 7.04 -1.80
C SER A 83 -15.17 7.44 -0.88
N CYS A 84 -15.31 7.15 0.41
CA CYS A 84 -14.26 7.45 1.38
C CYS A 84 -14.19 6.37 2.48
N ILE A 85 -13.00 6.25 3.07
CA ILE A 85 -12.75 5.42 4.24
C ILE A 85 -12.28 6.28 5.42
N PHE A 86 -12.93 6.14 6.56
CA PHE A 86 -12.52 6.74 7.83
C PHE A 86 -11.64 5.74 8.58
N ILE A 87 -10.39 6.09 8.83
CA ILE A 87 -9.48 5.33 9.67
C ILE A 87 -9.55 5.92 11.08
N THR A 88 -10.02 5.14 12.05
CA THR A 88 -10.32 5.61 13.41
C THR A 88 -9.40 4.99 14.44
N GLU A 89 -9.17 5.72 15.52
CA GLU A 89 -8.47 5.24 16.70
C GLU A 89 -9.40 4.39 17.56
N GLY A 90 -9.46 3.09 17.29
CA GLY A 90 -10.20 2.14 18.12
C GLY A 90 -11.70 2.03 17.85
N ASP A 91 -12.32 1.11 18.56
CA ASP A 91 -13.69 0.68 18.30
C ASP A 91 -14.75 1.70 18.76
N SER A 92 -14.46 2.53 19.76
CA SER A 92 -15.39 3.54 20.25
C SER A 92 -15.68 4.62 19.21
N ALA A 93 -14.63 5.24 18.65
CA ALA A 93 -14.73 6.23 17.60
C ALA A 93 -15.33 5.60 16.32
N SER A 94 -14.88 4.39 15.97
CA SER A 94 -15.43 3.61 14.86
C SER A 94 -16.93 3.38 15.00
N GLY A 95 -17.41 3.03 16.19
CA GLY A 95 -18.83 2.80 16.49
C GLY A 95 -19.68 4.07 16.30
N SER A 96 -19.17 5.21 16.72
CA SER A 96 -19.86 6.49 16.58
C SER A 96 -20.01 6.90 15.10
N ILE A 97 -18.92 6.84 14.33
CA ILE A 97 -18.94 7.14 12.90
C ILE A 97 -19.81 6.15 12.13
N THR A 98 -19.71 4.85 12.46
CA THR A 98 -20.50 3.80 11.79
C THR A 98 -22.02 4.03 11.91
N LYS A 99 -22.48 4.62 13.02
CA LYS A 99 -23.91 4.90 13.23
C LYS A 99 -24.41 6.09 12.42
N SER A 100 -23.55 7.06 12.12
CA SER A 100 -23.91 8.33 11.47
C SER A 100 -23.48 8.43 10.00
N ARG A 101 -22.66 7.48 9.51
CA ARG A 101 -22.11 7.51 8.15
C ARG A 101 -23.16 7.27 7.07
N ASP A 102 -22.89 7.72 5.87
CA ASP A 102 -23.59 7.23 4.67
C ASP A 102 -23.05 5.85 4.30
N VAL A 103 -23.91 4.85 4.41
CA VAL A 103 -23.58 3.46 4.12
C VAL A 103 -23.25 3.23 2.64
N ASN A 104 -23.69 4.12 1.76
CA ASN A 104 -23.45 3.95 0.33
C ASN A 104 -22.00 4.30 -0.03
N THR A 105 -21.46 5.39 0.49
CA THR A 105 -20.17 5.94 0.04
C THR A 105 -19.10 5.97 1.14
N GLN A 106 -19.47 5.75 2.42
CA GLN A 106 -18.55 5.92 3.54
C GLN A 106 -18.26 4.58 4.23
N ALA A 107 -16.99 4.18 4.25
CA ALA A 107 -16.48 3.03 4.98
C ALA A 107 -15.77 3.48 6.26
N VAL A 108 -15.64 2.57 7.24
CA VAL A 108 -14.92 2.82 8.49
C VAL A 108 -13.97 1.66 8.77
N PHE A 109 -12.72 1.98 9.06
CA PHE A 109 -11.70 1.03 9.49
C PHE A 109 -11.22 1.38 10.89
N SER A 110 -11.29 0.42 11.81
CA SER A 110 -10.88 0.60 13.20
C SER A 110 -9.45 0.10 13.41
N LEU A 111 -8.54 1.01 13.81
CA LEU A 111 -7.20 0.63 14.27
C LEU A 111 -7.27 0.01 15.67
N ARG A 112 -6.33 -0.87 15.97
CA ARG A 112 -6.18 -1.45 17.31
C ARG A 112 -4.95 -0.91 18.00
N GLY A 113 -5.10 0.24 18.64
CA GLY A 113 -4.00 0.93 19.31
C GLY A 113 -3.05 1.60 18.32
N LYS A 114 -1.80 1.79 18.71
CA LYS A 114 -0.78 2.45 17.89
C LYS A 114 -0.31 1.52 16.76
N PRO A 115 -0.35 1.96 15.50
CA PRO A 115 0.18 1.17 14.38
C PRO A 115 1.70 0.97 14.49
N LEU A 116 2.20 -0.02 13.74
CA LEU A 116 3.64 -0.24 13.58
C LEU A 116 4.31 1.02 13.02
N ASN A 117 5.43 1.43 13.64
CA ASN A 117 6.29 2.42 13.02
C ASN A 117 7.05 1.76 11.87
N SER A 118 6.64 2.03 10.64
CA SER A 118 7.23 1.47 9.42
C SER A 118 8.50 2.18 8.95
N PHE A 119 8.84 3.32 9.56
CA PHE A 119 10.02 4.10 9.17
C PHE A 119 11.32 3.29 9.36
N GLY A 120 12.10 3.17 8.27
CA GLY A 120 13.37 2.45 8.28
C GLY A 120 13.27 0.92 8.36
N LEU A 121 12.07 0.35 8.38
CA LEU A 121 11.87 -1.09 8.33
C LEU A 121 11.94 -1.62 6.90
N THR A 122 12.39 -2.86 6.75
CA THR A 122 12.34 -3.53 5.47
C THR A 122 10.89 -3.83 5.09
N LYS A 123 10.59 -3.82 3.79
CA LYS A 123 9.24 -4.17 3.28
C LYS A 123 8.75 -5.52 3.81
N LYS A 124 9.65 -6.48 3.99
CA LYS A 124 9.31 -7.79 4.55
C LYS A 124 8.67 -7.67 5.94
N VAL A 125 9.28 -6.91 6.85
CA VAL A 125 8.79 -6.72 8.23
C VAL A 125 7.44 -5.99 8.24
N VAL A 126 7.27 -4.99 7.37
CA VAL A 126 6.01 -4.26 7.24
C VAL A 126 4.90 -5.17 6.73
N TYR A 127 5.16 -5.99 5.70
CA TYR A 127 4.17 -6.94 5.16
C TYR A 127 3.87 -8.14 6.08
N GLU A 128 4.70 -8.41 7.09
CA GLU A 128 4.39 -9.40 8.14
C GLU A 128 3.43 -8.86 9.20
N ASN A 129 3.21 -7.54 9.27
CA ASN A 129 2.28 -6.93 10.21
C ASN A 129 0.83 -7.16 9.80
N GLU A 130 0.03 -7.77 10.69
CA GLU A 130 -1.36 -8.13 10.42
C GLU A 130 -2.24 -6.90 10.16
N GLU A 131 -2.08 -5.84 10.96
CA GLU A 131 -2.89 -4.63 10.86
C GLU A 131 -2.63 -3.87 9.56
N PHE A 132 -1.36 -3.81 9.15
CA PHE A 132 -0.97 -3.29 7.85
C PHE A 132 -1.63 -4.08 6.71
N ASN A 133 -1.58 -5.42 6.77
CA ASN A 133 -2.19 -6.26 5.75
C ASN A 133 -3.71 -6.08 5.67
N LEU A 134 -4.38 -5.93 6.81
CA LEU A 134 -5.82 -5.67 6.85
C LEU A 134 -6.18 -4.30 6.25
N LEU A 135 -5.36 -3.28 6.49
CA LEU A 135 -5.54 -1.95 5.90
C LEU A 135 -5.26 -1.96 4.41
N GLN A 136 -4.16 -2.59 3.96
CA GLN A 136 -3.86 -2.76 2.54
C GLN A 136 -5.00 -3.47 1.80
N ALA A 137 -5.51 -4.55 2.36
CA ALA A 137 -6.64 -5.29 1.79
C ALA A 137 -7.92 -4.43 1.76
N ALA A 138 -8.17 -3.63 2.79
CA ALA A 138 -9.31 -2.72 2.82
C ALA A 138 -9.21 -1.66 1.72
N LEU A 139 -8.02 -1.12 1.47
CA LEU A 139 -7.75 -0.12 0.42
C LEU A 139 -7.60 -0.71 -0.97
N ASN A 140 -7.30 -2.02 -1.07
CA ASN A 140 -6.97 -2.74 -2.30
C ASN A 140 -5.71 -2.20 -3.01
N ILE A 141 -4.66 -1.95 -2.23
CA ILE A 141 -3.36 -1.43 -2.68
C ILE A 141 -2.24 -2.47 -2.59
N GLU A 142 -2.57 -3.75 -2.67
CA GLU A 142 -1.60 -4.85 -2.52
C GLU A 142 -0.59 -4.94 -3.67
N GLU A 143 -0.99 -4.57 -4.89
CA GLU A 143 -0.15 -4.63 -6.10
C GLU A 143 0.20 -3.25 -6.62
N ASP A 144 -0.82 -2.44 -6.82
CA ASP A 144 -0.76 -1.10 -7.40
C ASP A 144 -1.89 -0.23 -6.83
N MET A 145 -1.94 1.01 -7.23
CA MET A 145 -3.02 1.94 -6.88
C MET A 145 -4.13 2.03 -7.93
N ASP A 146 -4.04 1.29 -9.02
CA ASP A 146 -5.00 1.37 -10.12
C ASP A 146 -6.39 0.87 -9.72
N ASN A 147 -6.43 -0.02 -8.71
CA ASN A 147 -7.66 -0.60 -8.18
C ASN A 147 -8.05 -0.07 -6.81
N LEU A 148 -7.67 1.16 -6.49
CA LEU A 148 -7.99 1.80 -5.21
C LEU A 148 -9.50 1.80 -4.97
N ARG A 149 -9.93 1.36 -3.77
CA ARG A 149 -11.36 1.19 -3.47
C ARG A 149 -12.06 2.49 -3.09
N TYR A 150 -11.34 3.45 -2.50
CA TYR A 150 -11.91 4.69 -2.00
C TYR A 150 -11.17 5.88 -2.57
N ASN A 151 -11.91 6.91 -2.97
CA ASN A 151 -11.35 8.15 -3.48
C ASN A 151 -10.67 8.99 -2.38
N LYS A 152 -11.15 8.87 -1.14
CA LYS A 152 -10.65 9.66 -0.01
C LYS A 152 -10.33 8.78 1.19
N ILE A 153 -9.21 9.08 1.86
CA ILE A 153 -8.83 8.49 3.15
C ILE A 153 -8.89 9.61 4.20
N VAL A 154 -9.70 9.41 5.22
CA VAL A 154 -9.89 10.37 6.33
C VAL A 154 -9.35 9.74 7.60
N ILE A 155 -8.29 10.29 8.18
CA ILE A 155 -7.70 9.82 9.43
C ILE A 155 -8.35 10.58 10.59
N CYS A 156 -9.07 9.84 11.45
CA CYS A 156 -9.81 10.37 12.60
C CYS A 156 -9.12 9.90 13.89
N THR A 157 -8.40 10.81 14.52
CA THR A 157 -7.73 10.58 15.80
C THR A 157 -8.12 11.68 16.79
N ASP A 158 -7.99 11.42 18.07
CA ASP A 158 -8.20 12.41 19.11
C ASP A 158 -7.20 13.57 19.00
N ALA A 159 -7.56 14.73 19.53
CA ALA A 159 -6.72 15.93 19.50
C ALA A 159 -5.73 15.97 20.69
N ASP A 160 -5.09 14.83 20.95
CA ASP A 160 -4.08 14.66 21.99
C ASP A 160 -2.75 14.15 21.43
N VAL A 161 -1.77 13.93 22.31
CA VAL A 161 -0.41 13.49 21.93
C VAL A 161 -0.46 12.09 21.27
N ASP A 162 -1.29 11.18 21.74
CA ASP A 162 -1.42 9.84 21.20
C ASP A 162 -2.09 9.87 19.83
N GLY A 163 -3.13 10.66 19.64
CA GLY A 163 -3.77 10.86 18.33
C GLY A 163 -2.81 11.48 17.30
N TYR A 164 -1.97 12.43 17.67
CA TYR A 164 -0.91 12.94 16.79
C TYR A 164 0.08 11.85 16.39
N GLN A 165 0.48 11.01 17.35
CA GLN A 165 1.39 9.90 17.07
C GLN A 165 0.75 8.88 16.12
N ILE A 166 -0.50 8.47 16.37
CA ILE A 166 -1.23 7.52 15.51
C ILE A 166 -1.35 8.07 14.09
N ARG A 167 -1.73 9.34 13.93
CA ARG A 167 -1.81 9.99 12.62
C ARG A 167 -0.48 9.94 11.87
N THR A 168 0.62 10.27 12.56
CA THR A 168 1.96 10.21 11.97
C THR A 168 2.32 8.79 11.53
N LEU A 169 2.05 7.78 12.36
CA LEU A 169 2.32 6.38 12.05
C LEU A 169 1.51 5.88 10.86
N VAL A 170 0.22 6.25 10.77
CA VAL A 170 -0.63 5.89 9.62
C VAL A 170 -0.12 6.55 8.34
N LEU A 171 0.25 7.82 8.37
CA LEU A 171 0.83 8.52 7.22
C LEU A 171 2.16 7.88 6.79
N THR A 172 3.04 7.52 7.74
CA THR A 172 4.30 6.82 7.45
C THR A 172 4.07 5.44 6.83
N MET A 173 2.98 4.77 7.22
CA MET A 173 2.59 3.46 6.68
C MET A 173 2.05 3.56 5.25
N LEU A 174 1.36 4.66 4.91
CA LEU A 174 0.78 4.88 3.57
C LEU A 174 1.78 5.50 2.58
N TYR A 175 2.87 6.08 3.06
CA TYR A 175 3.97 6.61 2.25
C TYR A 175 4.89 5.51 1.73
#